data_8868e78a3c28cdcaea185b515021d756
#
_entry.id   8868e78a3c28cdcaea185b515021d756
#
_cell.length_a   1.000
_cell.length_b   1.000
_cell.length_c   1.000
_cell.angle_alpha   90.00
_cell.angle_beta   90.00
_cell.angle_gamma   90.00
#
_symmetry.space_group_name_H-M   'P 1'
#
loop_
_entity.id
_entity.type
_entity.pdbx_description
1 polymer ?
#
loop_
_entity_poly.entity_id
_entity_poly.type
_entity_poly.pdbx_seq_one_letter_code
_entity_poly.pdbx_strand_id
1 'polypeptide(L)'
;PVYPYYSAPALYGKSGIAAYPLSTNNQRPKAIKYLLKEAQKTQDPSLFIIEMRMYSIPDEELEDTMIFTRGVTDNLKYSKNRVDAINTLVSDRSERYTYYFDIFKYHSNWKTLFLPDQLACWRYEKKNLLKGLEIKTGVGPVDWTDYSDVTEIMEPAKEQLVVMDDLLSYLDSTGKDALFILSPYGMEKEARM
;
A
#
# COMPACT_ATOMS: atom_id res chain seq x y z
N PRO A 1 1.01 4.17 -7.03
CA PRO A 1 0.83 4.67 -5.68
C PRO A 1 -0.37 5.60 -5.56
N VAL A 2 -1.29 5.29 -4.63
CA VAL A 2 -2.56 6.03 -4.44
C VAL A 2 -2.32 7.40 -3.79
N TYR A 3 -1.42 7.46 -2.82
CA TYR A 3 -1.21 8.64 -1.99
C TYR A 3 -0.76 9.93 -2.70
N PRO A 4 -0.07 9.93 -3.86
CA PRO A 4 0.20 11.17 -4.59
C PRO A 4 -0.94 11.59 -5.53
N TYR A 5 -1.87 10.71 -5.88
CA TYR A 5 -2.92 11.01 -6.86
C TYR A 5 -4.27 11.39 -6.23
N TYR A 6 -4.55 10.91 -5.02
CA TYR A 6 -5.85 11.11 -4.39
C TYR A 6 -5.75 11.99 -3.15
N SER A 7 -6.25 13.22 -3.28
CA SER A 7 -6.24 14.19 -2.19
C SER A 7 -7.50 14.07 -1.33
N ALA A 8 -7.37 13.45 -0.16
CA ALA A 8 -8.47 13.40 0.81
C ALA A 8 -8.96 14.79 1.25
N PRO A 9 -8.08 15.80 1.50
CA PRO A 9 -8.51 17.15 1.79
C PRO A 9 -9.30 17.80 0.65
N ALA A 10 -8.89 17.59 -0.62
CA ALA A 10 -9.62 18.15 -1.76
C ALA A 10 -10.99 17.48 -1.96
N LEU A 11 -11.08 16.17 -1.74
CA LEU A 11 -12.35 15.46 -1.77
C LEU A 11 -13.30 16.01 -0.71
N TYR A 12 -12.83 16.15 0.52
CA TYR A 12 -13.62 16.71 1.62
C TYR A 12 -14.10 18.14 1.30
N GLY A 13 -13.20 18.99 0.80
CA GLY A 13 -13.54 20.37 0.44
C GLY A 13 -14.61 20.49 -0.64
N LYS A 14 -14.70 19.51 -1.56
CA LYS A 14 -15.69 19.51 -2.65
C LYS A 14 -17.00 18.81 -2.31
N SER A 15 -16.96 17.76 -1.53
CA SER A 15 -18.11 16.87 -1.31
C SER A 15 -18.53 16.71 0.16
N GLY A 16 -17.71 17.15 1.10
CA GLY A 16 -17.91 16.87 2.53
C GLY A 16 -17.59 15.42 2.92
N ILE A 17 -17.13 14.58 1.97
CA ILE A 17 -16.83 13.17 2.24
C ILE A 17 -15.44 13.05 2.86
N ALA A 18 -15.37 12.51 4.07
CA ALA A 18 -14.10 12.22 4.72
C ALA A 18 -13.47 10.96 4.12
N ALA A 19 -12.23 11.06 3.65
CA ALA A 19 -11.46 9.95 3.10
C ALA A 19 -10.05 9.92 3.66
N TYR A 20 -9.40 8.78 3.57
CA TYR A 20 -8.00 8.60 3.94
C TYR A 20 -7.34 7.59 3.00
N PRO A 21 -6.24 7.94 2.29
CA PRO A 21 -5.49 6.99 1.49
C PRO A 21 -4.67 6.07 2.41
N LEU A 22 -5.03 4.79 2.43
CA LEU A 22 -4.33 3.74 3.16
C LEU A 22 -3.48 2.95 2.19
N SER A 23 -2.28 3.45 1.91
CA SER A 23 -1.38 2.86 0.94
C SER A 23 0.07 2.96 1.38
N THR A 24 0.88 2.05 0.87
CA THR A 24 2.33 2.01 1.09
C THR A 24 3.06 2.03 -0.25
N ASN A 25 4.36 2.31 -0.24
CA ASN A 25 5.16 2.16 -1.45
C ASN A 25 5.17 0.70 -1.89
N ASN A 26 5.09 0.49 -3.21
CA ASN A 26 5.14 -0.81 -3.85
C ASN A 26 4.25 -1.86 -3.15
N GLN A 27 3.01 -1.43 -2.84
CA GLN A 27 2.07 -2.25 -2.10
C GLN A 27 1.59 -3.42 -2.96
N ARG A 28 1.91 -4.62 -2.55
CA ARG A 28 1.48 -5.85 -3.24
C ARG A 28 -0.03 -6.06 -3.07
N PRO A 29 -0.75 -6.53 -4.11
CA PRO A 29 -2.20 -6.77 -4.06
C PRO A 29 -2.62 -7.62 -2.85
N LYS A 30 -1.88 -8.68 -2.55
CA LYS A 30 -2.14 -9.57 -1.40
C LYS A 30 -2.07 -8.89 -0.03
N ALA A 31 -1.54 -7.66 0.06
CA ALA A 31 -1.51 -6.88 1.30
C ALA A 31 -2.82 -6.13 1.56
N ILE A 32 -3.60 -5.83 0.53
CA ILE A 32 -4.78 -4.95 0.59
C ILE A 32 -5.79 -5.44 1.63
N LYS A 33 -6.15 -6.72 1.60
CA LYS A 33 -7.10 -7.32 2.54
C LYS A 33 -6.71 -7.07 4.01
N TYR A 34 -5.43 -7.17 4.35
CA TYR A 34 -4.95 -7.00 5.72
C TYR A 34 -4.99 -5.54 6.17
N LEU A 35 -4.73 -4.60 5.25
CA LEU A 35 -4.87 -3.18 5.51
C LEU A 35 -6.34 -2.80 5.72
N LEU A 36 -7.26 -3.32 4.91
CA LEU A 36 -8.70 -3.10 5.10
C LEU A 36 -9.18 -3.66 6.44
N LYS A 37 -8.75 -4.87 6.81
CA LYS A 37 -9.03 -5.45 8.15
C LYS A 37 -8.51 -4.58 9.29
N GLU A 38 -7.33 -3.99 9.12
CA GLU A 38 -6.76 -3.11 10.14
C GLU A 38 -7.56 -1.82 10.28
N ALA A 39 -7.93 -1.20 9.16
CA ALA A 39 -8.75 0.02 9.16
C ALA A 39 -10.09 -0.22 9.86
N GLN A 40 -10.75 -1.35 9.59
CA GLN A 40 -12.05 -1.68 10.19
C GLN A 40 -12.02 -1.93 11.70
N LYS A 41 -10.85 -2.13 12.31
CA LYS A 41 -10.76 -2.25 13.77
C LYS A 41 -11.12 -0.96 14.51
N THR A 42 -10.93 0.18 13.89
CA THR A 42 -11.08 1.51 14.53
C THR A 42 -11.95 2.47 13.72
N GLN A 43 -12.31 2.10 12.50
CA GLN A 43 -13.10 2.91 11.58
C GLN A 43 -14.23 2.06 11.00
N ASP A 44 -15.28 2.73 10.58
CA ASP A 44 -16.41 2.10 9.87
C ASP A 44 -16.59 2.76 8.50
N PRO A 45 -15.70 2.47 7.52
CA PRO A 45 -15.82 3.03 6.19
C PRO A 45 -17.07 2.50 5.49
N SER A 46 -17.82 3.37 4.82
CA SER A 46 -18.96 2.99 4.00
C SER A 46 -18.53 2.48 2.62
N LEU A 47 -17.39 2.94 2.12
CA LEU A 47 -16.89 2.60 0.79
C LEU A 47 -15.36 2.39 0.84
N PHE A 48 -14.90 1.33 0.22
CA PHE A 48 -13.50 1.11 -0.11
C PHE A 48 -13.23 1.49 -1.57
N ILE A 49 -12.20 2.30 -1.82
CA ILE A 49 -11.72 2.60 -3.17
C ILE A 49 -10.38 1.88 -3.35
N ILE A 50 -10.35 0.93 -4.28
CA ILE A 50 -9.22 0.01 -4.47
C ILE A 50 -8.60 0.25 -5.83
N GLU A 51 -7.32 0.58 -5.84
CA GLU A 51 -6.54 0.80 -7.05
C GLU A 51 -6.02 -0.53 -7.59
N MET A 52 -6.24 -0.77 -8.90
CA MET A 52 -6.08 -2.08 -9.54
C MET A 52 -4.77 -2.27 -10.30
N ARG A 53 -3.98 -1.23 -10.50
CA ARG A 53 -2.77 -1.28 -11.35
C ARG A 53 -1.84 -2.45 -11.03
N MET A 54 -1.62 -2.72 -9.74
CA MET A 54 -0.67 -3.75 -9.32
C MET A 54 -1.15 -5.18 -9.59
N TYR A 55 -2.42 -5.37 -9.94
CA TYR A 55 -2.97 -6.69 -10.30
C TYR A 55 -2.57 -7.14 -11.71
N SER A 56 -2.09 -6.24 -12.56
CA SER A 56 -1.57 -6.60 -13.88
C SER A 56 -0.12 -7.15 -13.83
N ILE A 57 0.55 -7.01 -12.69
CA ILE A 57 1.96 -7.39 -12.54
C ILE A 57 2.02 -8.73 -11.78
N PRO A 58 2.74 -9.75 -12.30
CA PRO A 58 2.98 -10.98 -11.56
C PRO A 58 3.62 -10.73 -10.21
N ASP A 59 3.23 -11.49 -9.17
CA ASP A 59 3.72 -11.27 -7.80
C ASP A 59 5.25 -11.45 -7.70
N GLU A 60 5.83 -12.29 -8.51
CA GLU A 60 7.28 -12.53 -8.61
C GLU A 60 8.06 -11.37 -9.25
N GLU A 61 7.39 -10.55 -10.07
CA GLU A 61 7.98 -9.35 -10.68
C GLU A 61 7.82 -8.13 -9.75
N LEU A 62 6.94 -8.21 -8.77
CA LEU A 62 6.82 -7.18 -7.76
C LEU A 62 8.01 -7.23 -6.82
N GLU A 63 8.73 -6.14 -6.74
CA GLU A 63 9.91 -6.02 -5.90
C GLU A 63 9.59 -6.37 -4.44
N ASP A 64 10.09 -7.52 -3.98
CA ASP A 64 9.90 -8.02 -2.62
C ASP A 64 11.07 -7.59 -1.75
N THR A 65 11.15 -6.29 -1.49
CA THR A 65 12.14 -5.83 -0.53
C THR A 65 11.56 -5.82 0.89
N MET A 66 12.42 -6.11 1.85
CA MET A 66 12.07 -6.03 3.28
C MET A 66 11.44 -4.67 3.62
N ILE A 67 11.87 -3.58 2.99
CA ILE A 67 11.36 -2.22 3.24
C ILE A 67 9.86 -2.13 2.89
N PHE A 68 9.45 -2.64 1.73
CA PHE A 68 8.05 -2.55 1.29
C PHE A 68 7.14 -3.48 2.10
N THR A 69 7.59 -4.69 2.38
CA THR A 69 6.85 -5.63 3.24
C THR A 69 6.70 -5.06 4.66
N ARG A 70 7.73 -4.45 5.23
CA ARG A 70 7.66 -3.76 6.52
C ARG A 70 6.76 -2.53 6.47
N GLY A 71 6.74 -1.80 5.36
CA GLY A 71 5.81 -0.69 5.16
C GLY A 71 4.35 -1.09 5.39
N VAL A 72 3.98 -2.34 5.10
CA VAL A 72 2.67 -2.90 5.43
C VAL A 72 2.64 -3.44 6.86
N THR A 73 3.49 -4.40 7.18
CA THR A 73 3.37 -5.20 8.42
C THR A 73 3.61 -4.40 9.69
N ASP A 74 4.48 -3.40 9.66
CA ASP A 74 4.77 -2.56 10.83
C ASP A 74 3.64 -1.58 11.15
N ASN A 75 2.76 -1.30 10.17
CA ASN A 75 1.55 -0.49 10.38
C ASN A 75 0.36 -1.30 10.92
N LEU A 76 0.45 -2.62 10.96
CA LEU A 76 -0.56 -3.47 11.56
C LEU A 76 -0.30 -3.64 13.06
N LYS A 77 -1.33 -3.45 13.90
CA LYS A 77 -1.22 -3.73 15.34
C LYS A 77 -0.93 -5.20 15.58
N TYR A 78 -0.23 -5.52 16.67
CA TYR A 78 0.00 -6.90 17.09
C TYR A 78 -1.32 -7.65 17.26
N SER A 79 -1.60 -8.59 16.37
CA SER A 79 -2.86 -9.30 16.28
C SER A 79 -2.75 -10.47 15.31
N LYS A 80 -3.77 -11.33 15.28
CA LYS A 80 -3.88 -12.39 14.27
C LYS A 80 -3.78 -11.85 12.85
N ASN A 81 -4.38 -10.68 12.57
CA ASN A 81 -4.31 -10.03 11.25
C ASN A 81 -2.86 -9.72 10.83
N ARG A 82 -2.01 -9.24 11.76
CA ARG A 82 -0.57 -9.00 11.48
C ARG A 82 0.15 -10.33 11.20
N VAL A 83 -0.11 -11.38 11.98
CA VAL A 83 0.51 -12.69 11.78
C VAL A 83 0.12 -13.28 10.42
N ASP A 84 -1.16 -13.22 10.08
CA ASP A 84 -1.67 -13.71 8.80
C ASP A 84 -1.07 -12.91 7.62
N ALA A 85 -0.93 -11.59 7.76
CA ALA A 85 -0.27 -10.73 6.77
C ALA A 85 1.20 -11.12 6.56
N ILE A 86 1.96 -11.29 7.65
CA ILE A 86 3.37 -11.71 7.59
C ILE A 86 3.48 -13.07 6.89
N ASN A 87 2.62 -14.03 7.24
CA ASN A 87 2.63 -15.36 6.63
C ASN A 87 2.35 -15.32 5.12
N THR A 88 1.53 -14.37 4.68
CA THR A 88 1.16 -14.21 3.26
C THR A 88 2.21 -13.43 2.46
N LEU A 89 2.78 -12.40 3.08
CA LEU A 89 3.70 -11.48 2.39
C LEU A 89 5.14 -11.99 2.39
N VAL A 90 5.54 -12.76 3.41
CA VAL A 90 6.92 -13.26 3.56
C VAL A 90 6.94 -14.75 3.23
N SER A 91 7.52 -15.11 2.10
CA SER A 91 7.57 -16.49 1.61
C SER A 91 8.52 -17.34 2.45
N ASP A 92 9.72 -16.82 2.78
CA ASP A 92 10.69 -17.54 3.59
C ASP A 92 10.26 -17.58 5.08
N ARG A 93 10.04 -18.81 5.56
CA ARG A 93 9.66 -19.05 6.95
C ARG A 93 10.73 -18.59 7.95
N SER A 94 11.99 -18.65 7.58
CA SER A 94 13.10 -18.25 8.45
C SER A 94 13.15 -16.73 8.65
N GLU A 95 12.70 -15.97 7.65
CA GLU A 95 12.65 -14.51 7.75
C GLU A 95 11.47 -14.00 8.55
N ARG A 96 10.37 -14.76 8.67
CA ARG A 96 9.14 -14.32 9.35
C ARG A 96 9.37 -13.90 10.79
N TYR A 97 10.34 -14.52 11.48
CA TYR A 97 10.69 -14.15 12.86
C TYR A 97 11.12 -12.70 13.00
N THR A 98 11.80 -12.16 11.98
CA THR A 98 12.23 -10.75 11.96
C THR A 98 11.07 -9.78 11.87
N TYR A 99 9.91 -10.21 11.38
CA TYR A 99 8.68 -9.44 11.28
C TYR A 99 7.74 -9.63 12.47
N TYR A 100 7.75 -10.81 13.11
CA TYR A 100 6.96 -11.05 14.31
C TYR A 100 7.47 -10.27 15.51
N PHE A 101 8.80 -10.12 15.63
CA PHE A 101 9.43 -9.52 16.79
C PHE A 101 10.28 -8.32 16.39
N ASP A 102 9.81 -7.13 16.74
CA ASP A 102 10.50 -5.88 16.40
C ASP A 102 11.91 -5.78 16.99
N ILE A 103 12.23 -6.57 18.02
CA ILE A 103 13.57 -6.63 18.60
C ILE A 103 14.62 -7.01 17.54
N PHE A 104 14.29 -7.90 16.61
CA PHE A 104 15.20 -8.28 15.53
C PHE A 104 15.43 -7.15 14.53
N LYS A 105 14.46 -6.25 14.38
CA LYS A 105 14.57 -5.06 13.53
C LYS A 105 15.55 -4.04 14.13
N TYR A 106 15.52 -3.89 15.45
CA TYR A 106 16.21 -2.80 16.12
C TYR A 106 17.48 -3.24 16.87
N HIS A 107 17.78 -4.55 16.90
CA HIS A 107 18.89 -5.07 17.70
C HIS A 107 20.28 -4.50 17.33
N SER A 108 20.47 -4.08 16.09
CA SER A 108 21.71 -3.42 15.65
C SER A 108 21.71 -1.90 15.89
N ASN A 109 20.55 -1.30 16.13
CA ASN A 109 20.38 0.15 16.23
C ASN A 109 20.62 0.70 17.66
N TRP A 110 20.86 -0.17 18.65
CA TRP A 110 21.05 0.27 20.04
C TRP A 110 22.20 1.28 20.19
N LYS A 111 23.22 1.23 19.32
CA LYS A 111 24.35 2.16 19.31
C LYS A 111 23.96 3.58 18.89
N THR A 112 22.85 3.72 18.16
CA THR A 112 22.38 5.00 17.59
C THR A 112 21.14 5.54 18.31
N LEU A 113 20.54 4.78 19.23
CA LEU A 113 19.28 5.16 19.90
C LEU A 113 19.35 6.50 20.64
N PHE A 114 20.51 6.88 21.13
CA PHE A 114 20.72 8.12 21.90
C PHE A 114 21.24 9.27 21.06
N LEU A 115 21.36 9.11 19.74
CA LEU A 115 21.73 10.23 18.88
C LEU A 115 20.61 11.30 18.89
N PRO A 116 20.97 12.60 18.87
CA PRO A 116 19.99 13.69 18.94
C PRO A 116 18.84 13.56 17.95
N ASP A 117 19.14 13.16 16.72
CA ASP A 117 18.14 12.98 15.65
C ASP A 117 17.16 11.84 15.98
N GLN A 118 17.63 10.75 16.56
CA GLN A 118 16.77 9.64 16.98
C GLN A 118 15.90 10.03 18.18
N LEU A 119 16.45 10.77 19.13
CA LEU A 119 15.67 11.30 20.26
C LEU A 119 14.63 12.33 19.81
N ALA A 120 14.93 13.12 18.78
CA ALA A 120 13.98 14.05 18.20
C ALA A 120 12.79 13.31 17.54
N CYS A 121 13.03 12.14 16.92
CA CYS A 121 11.97 11.33 16.35
C CYS A 121 10.98 10.81 17.41
N TRP A 122 11.38 10.55 18.63
CA TRP A 122 10.49 10.10 19.71
C TRP A 122 9.51 11.17 20.17
N ARG A 123 9.83 12.44 19.93
CA ARG A 123 9.00 13.61 20.27
C ARG A 123 8.20 14.13 19.10
N TYR A 124 8.18 13.37 17.99
CA TYR A 124 7.53 13.80 16.77
C TYR A 124 5.99 13.69 16.89
N GLU A 125 5.35 14.80 17.22
CA GLU A 125 3.90 14.93 17.34
C GLU A 125 3.24 15.63 16.14
N LYS A 126 3.91 15.72 15.01
CA LYS A 126 3.40 16.46 13.88
C LYS A 126 2.13 15.82 13.30
N LYS A 127 1.02 16.51 13.38
CA LYS A 127 -0.24 16.07 12.77
C LYS A 127 -0.07 16.00 11.25
N ASN A 128 -0.49 14.89 10.66
CA ASN A 128 -0.56 14.78 9.20
C ASN A 128 -1.77 15.57 8.68
N LEU A 129 -1.55 16.87 8.38
CA LEU A 129 -2.59 17.78 7.88
C LEU A 129 -3.08 17.37 6.49
N LEU A 130 -2.26 16.66 5.73
CA LEU A 130 -2.58 16.21 4.38
C LEU A 130 -3.32 14.86 4.37
N LYS A 131 -3.58 14.28 5.55
CA LYS A 131 -4.36 13.03 5.69
C LYS A 131 -3.85 11.89 4.80
N GLY A 132 -2.53 11.71 4.74
CA GLY A 132 -1.91 10.66 3.94
C GLY A 132 -1.53 11.04 2.52
N LEU A 133 -1.88 12.24 2.05
CA LEU A 133 -1.41 12.74 0.75
C LEU A 133 0.08 13.09 0.81
N GLU A 134 0.84 12.67 -0.18
CA GLU A 134 2.19 13.16 -0.45
C GLU A 134 2.16 14.17 -1.60
N ILE A 135 2.62 15.39 -1.35
CA ILE A 135 2.74 16.40 -2.40
C ILE A 135 4.07 16.21 -3.14
N LYS A 136 4.01 15.91 -4.41
CA LYS A 136 5.15 15.88 -5.33
C LYS A 136 5.23 17.23 -6.05
N THR A 137 6.31 17.97 -5.84
CA THR A 137 6.52 19.32 -6.43
C THR A 137 7.56 19.32 -7.56
N GLY A 138 8.20 18.19 -7.83
CA GLY A 138 9.19 18.07 -8.91
C GLY A 138 8.52 18.14 -10.28
N VAL A 139 9.13 18.92 -11.17
CA VAL A 139 8.81 18.92 -12.60
C VAL A 139 9.97 18.23 -13.30
N GLY A 140 9.71 17.09 -13.92
CA GLY A 140 10.67 16.36 -14.75
C GLY A 140 10.33 16.48 -16.24
N PRO A 141 11.28 16.25 -17.13
CA PRO A 141 10.98 16.08 -18.54
C PRO A 141 10.06 14.88 -18.72
N VAL A 142 8.97 15.05 -19.46
CA VAL A 142 8.08 13.95 -19.85
C VAL A 142 8.47 13.57 -21.27
N ASP A 143 8.93 12.35 -21.44
CA ASP A 143 9.15 11.78 -22.78
C ASP A 143 7.80 11.23 -23.28
N TRP A 144 7.16 11.98 -24.16
CA TRP A 144 5.90 11.58 -24.78
C TRP A 144 6.18 10.62 -25.93
N THR A 145 6.24 9.33 -25.62
CA THR A 145 6.26 8.29 -26.65
C THR A 145 4.86 8.07 -27.17
N ASP A 146 4.68 8.08 -28.49
CA ASP A 146 3.42 7.72 -29.13
C ASP A 146 3.22 6.21 -29.01
N TYR A 147 2.13 5.79 -28.37
CA TYR A 147 1.72 4.41 -28.17
C TYR A 147 0.43 4.06 -28.90
N SER A 148 0.04 4.86 -29.90
CA SER A 148 -1.21 4.67 -30.66
C SER A 148 -1.32 3.31 -31.35
N ASP A 149 -0.20 2.67 -31.62
CA ASP A 149 -0.07 1.35 -32.25
C ASP A 149 -0.01 0.17 -31.25
N VAL A 150 -0.07 0.44 -29.93
CA VAL A 150 -0.12 -0.64 -28.94
C VAL A 150 -1.52 -1.24 -28.90
N THR A 151 -1.65 -2.45 -29.42
CA THR A 151 -2.92 -3.20 -29.48
C THR A 151 -2.99 -4.36 -28.49
N GLU A 152 -1.90 -4.64 -27.78
CA GLU A 152 -1.87 -5.73 -26.81
C GLU A 152 -2.61 -5.33 -25.53
N ILE A 153 -3.57 -6.17 -25.14
CA ILE A 153 -4.26 -6.09 -23.86
C ILE A 153 -3.51 -6.99 -22.91
N MET A 154 -2.96 -6.42 -21.84
CA MET A 154 -2.31 -7.22 -20.79
C MET A 154 -3.39 -7.95 -19.99
N GLU A 155 -3.33 -9.27 -19.98
CA GLU A 155 -4.18 -10.09 -19.12
C GLU A 155 -3.64 -10.06 -17.68
N PRO A 156 -4.51 -10.08 -16.67
CA PRO A 156 -4.09 -10.22 -15.29
C PRO A 156 -3.33 -11.52 -15.09
N ALA A 157 -2.26 -11.48 -14.30
CA ALA A 157 -1.53 -12.68 -13.93
C ALA A 157 -2.44 -13.65 -13.15
N LYS A 158 -2.35 -14.95 -13.42
CA LYS A 158 -3.26 -15.96 -12.84
C LYS A 158 -3.25 -15.97 -11.32
N GLU A 159 -2.09 -15.80 -10.70
CA GLU A 159 -1.95 -15.70 -9.25
C GLU A 159 -2.63 -14.44 -8.68
N GLN A 160 -2.66 -13.35 -9.44
CA GLN A 160 -3.35 -12.13 -9.04
C GLN A 160 -4.89 -12.28 -9.10
N LEU A 161 -5.41 -13.14 -9.95
CA LEU A 161 -6.84 -13.50 -9.96
C LEU A 161 -7.25 -14.21 -8.66
N VAL A 162 -6.41 -15.12 -8.16
CA VAL A 162 -6.65 -15.79 -6.86
C VAL A 162 -6.62 -14.77 -5.71
N VAL A 163 -5.69 -13.81 -5.74
CA VAL A 163 -5.63 -12.73 -4.75
C VAL A 163 -6.86 -11.84 -4.82
N MET A 164 -7.36 -11.58 -6.03
CA MET A 164 -8.59 -10.82 -6.25
C MET A 164 -9.81 -11.55 -5.68
N ASP A 165 -9.96 -12.84 -5.96
CA ASP A 165 -11.08 -13.66 -5.45
C ASP A 165 -11.10 -13.69 -3.92
N ASP A 166 -9.93 -13.79 -3.29
CA ASP A 166 -9.79 -13.74 -1.83
C ASP A 166 -10.18 -12.35 -1.26
N LEU A 167 -9.83 -11.28 -1.98
CA LEU A 167 -10.24 -9.92 -1.61
C LEU A 167 -11.76 -9.73 -1.77
N LEU A 168 -12.34 -10.16 -2.91
CA LEU A 168 -13.78 -10.08 -3.16
C LEU A 168 -14.58 -10.85 -2.11
N SER A 169 -14.16 -12.08 -1.80
CA SER A 169 -14.78 -12.90 -0.75
C SER A 169 -14.76 -12.20 0.62
N TYR A 170 -13.65 -11.51 0.91
CA TYR A 170 -13.56 -10.72 2.14
C TYR A 170 -14.53 -9.52 2.11
N LEU A 171 -14.58 -8.77 1.03
CA LEU A 171 -15.48 -7.61 0.87
C LEU A 171 -16.93 -8.03 1.01
N ASP A 172 -17.34 -9.10 0.36
CA ASP A 172 -18.69 -9.68 0.47
C ASP A 172 -19.04 -10.02 1.93
N SER A 173 -18.08 -10.60 2.66
CA SER A 173 -18.27 -10.94 4.08
C SER A 173 -18.45 -9.73 4.99
N THR A 174 -17.98 -8.55 4.57
CA THR A 174 -18.10 -7.30 5.35
C THR A 174 -19.38 -6.54 5.08
N GLY A 175 -20.05 -6.81 3.96
CA GLY A 175 -21.21 -6.06 3.48
C GLY A 175 -20.89 -4.59 3.15
N LYS A 176 -19.62 -4.28 2.86
CA LYS A 176 -19.17 -2.92 2.51
C LYS A 176 -19.06 -2.77 1.00
N ASP A 177 -19.43 -1.58 0.52
CA ASP A 177 -19.25 -1.25 -0.89
C ASP A 177 -17.77 -1.11 -1.24
N ALA A 178 -17.41 -1.51 -2.46
CA ALA A 178 -16.08 -1.35 -3.01
C ALA A 178 -16.13 -0.81 -4.44
N LEU A 179 -15.28 0.17 -4.71
CA LEU A 179 -15.06 0.74 -6.04
C LEU A 179 -13.64 0.40 -6.49
N PHE A 180 -13.54 -0.31 -7.60
CA PHE A 180 -12.26 -0.62 -8.23
C PHE A 180 -11.94 0.43 -9.28
N ILE A 181 -10.73 0.98 -9.22
CA ILE A 181 -10.29 2.06 -10.09
C ILE A 181 -8.91 1.77 -10.68
N LEU A 182 -8.67 2.36 -11.83
CA LEU A 182 -7.32 2.47 -12.41
C LEU A 182 -6.94 3.94 -12.39
N SER A 183 -5.84 4.25 -11.71
CA SER A 183 -5.31 5.62 -11.68
C SER A 183 -4.76 5.99 -13.06
N PRO A 184 -5.13 7.16 -13.61
CA PRO A 184 -4.53 7.64 -14.82
C PRO A 184 -3.03 7.91 -14.59
N TYR A 185 -2.19 7.44 -15.47
CA TYR A 185 -0.76 7.73 -15.49
C TYR A 185 -0.32 7.95 -16.93
N GLY A 186 0.77 8.70 -17.10
CA GLY A 186 1.34 8.89 -18.43
C GLY A 186 1.73 7.55 -19.04
N MET A 187 1.52 7.39 -20.34
CA MET A 187 1.98 6.22 -21.08
C MET A 187 3.50 6.29 -21.24
N GLU A 188 4.21 6.14 -20.14
CA GLU A 188 5.65 5.97 -20.14
C GLU A 188 6.00 4.54 -20.55
N LYS A 189 7.23 4.37 -21.04
CA LYS A 189 7.74 3.06 -21.49
C LYS A 189 7.61 1.97 -20.42
N GLU A 190 7.64 2.35 -19.15
CA GLU A 190 7.46 1.47 -17.99
C GLU A 190 5.99 1.06 -17.75
N ALA A 191 5.04 1.75 -18.35
CA ALA A 191 3.61 1.40 -18.24
C ALA A 191 3.22 0.20 -19.11
N ARG A 192 4.17 -0.37 -19.83
CA ARG A 192 3.99 -1.60 -20.65
C ARG A 192 4.23 -2.89 -19.86
N MET A 193 4.67 -2.79 -18.62
CA MET A 193 4.88 -3.96 -17.76
C MET A 193 3.68 -4.20 -16.86
#